data_74f3f436857eb5d7d03d511457484250
#
_entry.id   74f3f436857eb5d7d03d511457484250
#
_cell.length_a   1.000
_cell.length_b   1.000
_cell.length_c   1.000
_cell.angle_alpha   90.00
_cell.angle_beta   90.00
_cell.angle_gamma   90.00
#
_symmetry.space_group_name_H-M   'P 1'
#
loop_
_entity.id
_entity.type
_entity.pdbx_description
1 polymer ?
#
loop_
_entity_poly.entity_id
_entity_poly.type
_entity_poly.pdbx_seq_one_letter_code
_entity_poly.pdbx_strand_id
1 'polypeptide(L)'
;NKDMFDEAGIELPYEGWTYAEFRDAVKKLTHGEGQDKVYGICWGFNFTKAAQLDYISAVLGTNDTFTDDTMKTLNWENPVYVEGFNLIKDVCDEGYAPTMEDDIADALTVQSTFLEGKCAMFGIFSQLRLAMDTETYPHDFTTALIPFPVPSEDYAEFYTQDQANYSGDFMCISASTPYKEAACEFARWYIQGGMTPLIKAARYPLWLGTDMDAILDYVEQSAGDSVDIDSLKHLFSTDRSSYIKKSYVNDKGGELATILHEEWEDFMYGVTPTAEEALKKATDRGNTLLAE
;
A
#
# COMPACT_ATOMS: atom_id res chain seq x y z
N ASN A 1 0.76 -13.69 5.61
CA ASN A 1 0.97 -14.91 6.38
C ASN A 1 1.38 -16.03 5.43
N LYS A 2 2.69 -16.35 5.40
CA LYS A 2 3.28 -17.35 4.50
C LYS A 2 2.71 -18.76 4.75
N ASP A 3 2.50 -19.11 6.01
CA ASP A 3 2.02 -20.43 6.39
C ASP A 3 0.63 -20.73 5.82
N MET A 4 -0.26 -19.72 5.79
CA MET A 4 -1.57 -19.86 5.17
C MET A 4 -1.49 -20.06 3.65
N PHE A 5 -0.52 -19.42 2.97
CA PHE A 5 -0.29 -19.65 1.55
C PHE A 5 0.23 -21.07 1.29
N ASP A 6 1.18 -21.53 2.10
CA ASP A 6 1.74 -22.87 2.00
C ASP A 6 0.67 -23.94 2.26
N GLU A 7 -0.19 -23.76 3.29
CA GLU A 7 -1.32 -24.66 3.61
C GLU A 7 -2.37 -24.71 2.49
N ALA A 8 -2.62 -23.58 1.85
CA ALA A 8 -3.54 -23.49 0.71
C ALA A 8 -2.91 -23.99 -0.62
N GLY A 9 -1.62 -24.31 -0.63
CA GLY A 9 -0.88 -24.71 -1.82
C GLY A 9 -0.75 -23.59 -2.85
N ILE A 10 -0.62 -22.34 -2.39
CA ILE A 10 -0.46 -21.14 -3.21
C ILE A 10 0.98 -20.68 -3.10
N GLU A 11 1.69 -20.63 -4.22
CA GLU A 11 3.03 -20.04 -4.27
C GLU A 11 2.94 -18.52 -4.04
N LEU A 12 3.86 -17.97 -3.24
CA LEU A 12 3.92 -16.52 -3.01
C LEU A 12 4.31 -15.80 -4.31
N PRO A 13 3.52 -14.82 -4.76
CA PRO A 13 3.72 -14.13 -6.05
C PRO A 13 4.80 -13.04 -5.94
N TYR A 14 6.04 -13.43 -5.63
CA TYR A 14 7.15 -12.47 -5.48
C TYR A 14 7.42 -11.66 -6.75
N GLU A 15 7.25 -12.30 -7.92
CA GLU A 15 7.45 -11.65 -9.23
C GLU A 15 6.27 -10.78 -9.66
N GLY A 16 5.16 -10.83 -8.91
CA GLY A 16 3.93 -10.12 -9.20
C GLY A 16 2.78 -11.02 -9.62
N TRP A 17 1.59 -10.46 -9.69
CA TRP A 17 0.35 -11.15 -10.04
C TRP A 17 -0.71 -10.18 -10.56
N THR A 18 -1.70 -10.74 -11.23
CA THR A 18 -2.84 -10.02 -11.77
C THR A 18 -4.00 -9.95 -10.78
N TYR A 19 -4.98 -9.05 -11.02
CA TYR A 19 -6.24 -9.00 -10.26
C TYR A 19 -6.99 -10.33 -10.27
N ALA A 20 -6.94 -11.08 -11.38
CA ALA A 20 -7.57 -12.40 -11.47
C ALA A 20 -6.91 -13.42 -10.55
N GLU A 21 -5.57 -13.50 -10.55
CA GLU A 21 -4.81 -14.40 -9.68
C GLU A 21 -4.97 -14.01 -8.20
N PHE A 22 -4.94 -12.72 -7.89
CA PHE A 22 -5.20 -12.23 -6.56
C PHE A 22 -6.60 -12.64 -6.06
N ARG A 23 -7.63 -12.47 -6.89
CA ARG A 23 -9.01 -12.84 -6.56
C ARG A 23 -9.15 -14.33 -6.30
N ASP A 24 -8.49 -15.17 -7.10
CA ASP A 24 -8.43 -16.61 -6.87
C ASP A 24 -7.73 -16.97 -5.56
N ALA A 25 -6.66 -16.27 -5.23
CA ALA A 25 -5.91 -16.48 -3.98
C ALA A 25 -6.75 -16.08 -2.76
N VAL A 26 -7.33 -14.89 -2.71
CA VAL A 26 -8.16 -14.45 -1.57
C VAL A 26 -9.35 -15.37 -1.34
N LYS A 27 -9.94 -15.89 -2.42
CA LYS A 27 -11.02 -16.87 -2.34
C LYS A 27 -10.56 -18.20 -1.70
N LYS A 28 -9.40 -18.72 -2.09
CA LYS A 28 -8.85 -19.97 -1.53
C LYS A 28 -8.41 -19.81 -0.09
N LEU A 29 -7.87 -18.66 0.27
CA LEU A 29 -7.39 -18.34 1.61
C LEU A 29 -8.53 -18.05 2.59
N THR A 30 -9.72 -17.69 2.09
CA THR A 30 -10.89 -17.40 2.93
C THR A 30 -11.56 -18.70 3.35
N HIS A 31 -11.73 -18.89 4.67
CA HIS A 31 -12.40 -20.07 5.22
C HIS A 31 -13.06 -19.76 6.58
N GLY A 32 -13.74 -20.79 7.16
CA GLY A 32 -14.45 -20.65 8.43
C GLY A 32 -15.71 -19.79 8.33
N GLU A 33 -16.45 -19.70 9.43
CA GLU A 33 -17.69 -18.94 9.52
C GLU A 33 -17.82 -18.28 10.91
N GLY A 34 -18.58 -17.20 11.02
CA GLY A 34 -18.83 -16.51 12.28
C GLY A 34 -17.55 -16.02 12.96
N GLN A 35 -17.30 -16.42 14.20
CA GLN A 35 -16.12 -16.02 14.96
C GLN A 35 -14.82 -16.71 14.51
N ASP A 36 -14.94 -17.85 13.80
CA ASP A 36 -13.83 -18.59 13.23
C ASP A 36 -13.54 -18.20 11.77
N LYS A 37 -14.15 -17.12 11.28
CA LYS A 37 -13.94 -16.62 9.93
C LYS A 37 -12.50 -16.10 9.77
N VAL A 38 -11.82 -16.63 8.77
CA VAL A 38 -10.54 -16.16 8.28
C VAL A 38 -10.74 -15.54 6.90
N TYR A 39 -10.31 -14.32 6.72
CA TYR A 39 -10.41 -13.59 5.46
C TYR A 39 -9.15 -13.77 4.61
N GLY A 40 -9.29 -13.75 3.30
CA GLY A 40 -8.14 -13.76 2.39
C GLY A 40 -7.29 -12.49 2.52
N ILE A 41 -7.96 -11.35 2.78
CA ILE A 41 -7.29 -10.06 3.01
C ILE A 41 -8.10 -9.19 3.97
N CYS A 42 -7.39 -8.36 4.75
CA CYS A 42 -7.93 -7.18 5.41
C CYS A 42 -7.29 -5.93 4.80
N TRP A 43 -8.12 -5.04 4.28
CA TRP A 43 -7.65 -3.85 3.59
C TRP A 43 -7.11 -2.77 4.53
N GLY A 44 -7.53 -2.79 5.80
CA GLY A 44 -7.15 -1.80 6.80
C GLY A 44 -7.86 -0.46 6.63
N PHE A 45 -9.14 -0.47 6.25
CA PHE A 45 -9.96 0.75 6.08
C PHE A 45 -10.04 1.59 7.36
N ASN A 46 -10.04 0.95 8.53
CA ASN A 46 -9.99 1.66 9.80
C ASN A 46 -8.68 2.46 9.99
N PHE A 47 -7.58 2.01 9.39
CA PHE A 47 -6.31 2.74 9.43
C PHE A 47 -6.28 3.90 8.44
N THR A 48 -6.71 3.65 7.19
CA THR A 48 -6.87 4.67 6.15
C THR A 48 -7.88 4.19 5.12
N LYS A 49 -8.95 4.94 4.95
CA LYS A 49 -10.09 4.57 4.10
C LYS A 49 -9.75 4.50 2.60
N ALA A 50 -8.68 5.12 2.18
CA ALA A 50 -8.37 5.35 0.78
C ALA A 50 -6.95 4.94 0.37
N ALA A 51 -6.20 4.19 1.23
CA ALA A 51 -4.84 3.74 0.88
C ALA A 51 -4.80 2.90 -0.40
N GLN A 52 -5.89 2.18 -0.68
CA GLN A 52 -6.00 1.31 -1.84
C GLN A 52 -5.96 2.09 -3.16
N LEU A 53 -6.41 3.35 -3.17
CA LEU A 53 -6.37 4.21 -4.36
C LEU A 53 -4.94 4.46 -4.84
N ASP A 54 -4.01 4.50 -3.91
CA ASP A 54 -2.60 4.68 -4.22
C ASP A 54 -2.03 3.47 -4.96
N TYR A 55 -2.42 2.25 -4.58
CA TYR A 55 -2.01 1.03 -5.27
C TYR A 55 -2.66 0.91 -6.64
N ILE A 56 -3.96 1.23 -6.75
CA ILE A 56 -4.67 1.26 -8.03
C ILE A 56 -4.01 2.24 -8.99
N SER A 57 -3.69 3.44 -8.51
CA SER A 57 -3.10 4.49 -9.35
C SER A 57 -1.64 4.22 -9.74
N ALA A 58 -0.96 3.37 -9.00
CA ALA A 58 0.46 3.08 -9.19
C ALA A 58 0.80 2.65 -10.63
N VAL A 59 -0.05 1.81 -11.22
CA VAL A 59 0.13 1.29 -12.59
C VAL A 59 -0.02 2.35 -13.68
N LEU A 60 -0.53 3.54 -13.35
CA LEU A 60 -0.63 4.67 -14.28
C LEU A 60 0.64 5.54 -14.29
N GLY A 61 1.57 5.28 -13.37
CA GLY A 61 2.82 6.00 -13.28
C GLY A 61 2.63 7.52 -13.11
N THR A 62 3.09 8.31 -14.10
CA THR A 62 2.98 9.77 -14.07
C THR A 62 1.59 10.32 -14.42
N ASN A 63 0.71 9.49 -14.97
CA ASN A 63 -0.60 9.88 -15.49
C ASN A 63 -1.75 9.40 -14.59
N ASP A 64 -1.51 9.32 -13.30
CA ASP A 64 -2.50 8.85 -12.34
C ASP A 64 -3.63 9.85 -12.06
N THR A 65 -3.30 11.11 -11.84
CA THR A 65 -4.27 12.15 -11.49
C THR A 65 -4.72 12.98 -12.69
N PHE A 66 -3.81 13.30 -13.60
CA PHE A 66 -4.08 14.15 -14.74
C PHE A 66 -3.76 13.46 -16.07
N THR A 67 -4.48 13.82 -17.12
CA THR A 67 -4.25 13.26 -18.45
C THR A 67 -2.93 13.72 -19.07
N ASP A 68 -2.41 14.87 -18.66
CA ASP A 68 -1.16 15.44 -19.15
C ASP A 68 -0.51 16.44 -18.16
N ASP A 69 0.69 16.91 -18.51
CA ASP A 69 1.47 17.86 -17.71
C ASP A 69 0.84 19.26 -17.58
N THR A 70 -0.26 19.56 -18.30
CA THR A 70 -0.97 20.83 -18.13
C THR A 70 -1.81 20.89 -16.86
N MET A 71 -2.08 19.74 -16.24
CA MET A 71 -2.87 19.58 -15.02
C MET A 71 -4.29 20.19 -15.10
N LYS A 72 -4.88 20.19 -16.28
CA LYS A 72 -6.20 20.79 -16.53
C LYS A 72 -7.33 19.79 -16.63
N THR A 73 -7.00 18.50 -16.82
CA THR A 73 -7.98 17.45 -17.04
C THR A 73 -7.61 16.23 -16.19
N LEU A 74 -8.56 15.78 -15.39
CA LEU A 74 -8.39 14.62 -14.53
C LEU A 74 -8.45 13.31 -15.32
N ASN A 75 -7.71 12.30 -14.86
CA ASN A 75 -7.60 10.97 -15.46
C ASN A 75 -8.39 9.90 -14.67
N TRP A 76 -9.28 10.29 -13.80
CA TRP A 76 -9.95 9.35 -12.88
C TRP A 76 -10.97 8.42 -13.55
N GLU A 77 -11.44 8.74 -14.75
CA GLU A 77 -12.27 7.82 -15.55
C GLU A 77 -11.45 6.79 -16.34
N ASN A 78 -10.13 6.67 -16.06
CA ASN A 78 -9.29 5.65 -16.67
C ASN A 78 -9.76 4.24 -16.25
N PRO A 79 -9.81 3.27 -17.18
CA PRO A 79 -10.23 1.90 -16.90
C PRO A 79 -9.49 1.24 -15.71
N VAL A 80 -8.24 1.58 -15.47
CA VAL A 80 -7.47 1.07 -14.31
C VAL A 80 -8.14 1.42 -12.99
N TYR A 81 -8.68 2.63 -12.83
CA TYR A 81 -9.44 2.99 -11.64
C TYR A 81 -10.74 2.22 -11.54
N VAL A 82 -11.46 2.05 -12.64
CA VAL A 82 -12.71 1.28 -12.68
C VAL A 82 -12.46 -0.17 -12.25
N GLU A 83 -11.46 -0.82 -12.83
CA GLU A 83 -11.09 -2.19 -12.50
C GLU A 83 -10.62 -2.34 -11.06
N GLY A 84 -9.81 -1.41 -10.56
CA GLY A 84 -9.33 -1.41 -9.18
C GLY A 84 -10.43 -1.17 -8.15
N PHE A 85 -11.35 -0.23 -8.42
CA PHE A 85 -12.53 0.01 -7.58
C PHE A 85 -13.38 -1.25 -7.48
N ASN A 86 -13.68 -1.86 -8.62
CA ASN A 86 -14.47 -3.09 -8.69
C ASN A 86 -13.78 -4.25 -7.97
N LEU A 87 -12.45 -4.44 -8.16
CA LEU A 87 -11.71 -5.49 -7.47
C LEU A 87 -11.91 -5.42 -5.96
N ILE A 88 -11.68 -4.25 -5.36
CA ILE A 88 -11.71 -4.10 -3.90
C ILE A 88 -13.14 -4.30 -3.38
N LYS A 89 -14.11 -3.70 -4.05
CA LYS A 89 -15.52 -3.86 -3.66
C LYS A 89 -16.00 -5.29 -3.79
N ASP A 90 -15.72 -5.96 -4.92
CA ASP A 90 -16.10 -7.34 -5.16
C ASP A 90 -15.52 -8.29 -4.10
N VAL A 91 -14.25 -8.10 -3.73
CA VAL A 91 -13.59 -8.91 -2.68
C VAL A 91 -14.29 -8.73 -1.32
N CYS A 92 -14.77 -7.53 -1.02
CA CYS A 92 -15.57 -7.27 0.17
C CYS A 92 -16.98 -7.89 0.06
N ASP A 93 -17.69 -7.62 -1.03
CA ASP A 93 -19.07 -8.07 -1.24
C ASP A 93 -19.21 -9.59 -1.33
N GLU A 94 -18.19 -10.28 -1.84
CA GLU A 94 -18.10 -11.75 -1.88
C GLU A 94 -17.66 -12.36 -0.52
N GLY A 95 -17.35 -11.52 0.47
CA GLY A 95 -16.97 -11.94 1.82
C GLY A 95 -15.57 -12.49 1.94
N TYR A 96 -14.66 -12.13 1.04
CA TYR A 96 -13.23 -12.47 1.11
C TYR A 96 -12.39 -11.44 1.90
N ALA A 97 -12.96 -10.28 2.16
CA ALA A 97 -12.46 -9.26 3.08
C ALA A 97 -13.61 -8.73 3.96
N PRO A 98 -13.33 -8.14 5.12
CA PRO A 98 -14.31 -7.31 5.82
C PRO A 98 -14.77 -6.17 4.93
N THR A 99 -16.05 -5.79 5.03
CA THR A 99 -16.54 -4.57 4.37
C THR A 99 -15.90 -3.33 4.99
N MET A 100 -15.89 -2.22 4.29
CA MET A 100 -15.41 -0.96 4.86
C MET A 100 -16.19 -0.57 6.12
N GLU A 101 -17.51 -0.83 6.14
CA GLU A 101 -18.38 -0.56 7.29
C GLU A 101 -17.97 -1.41 8.50
N ASP A 102 -17.78 -2.73 8.31
CA ASP A 102 -17.40 -3.64 9.39
C ASP A 102 -15.99 -3.34 9.91
N ASP A 103 -15.02 -3.12 9.01
CA ASP A 103 -13.63 -2.80 9.37
C ASP A 103 -13.55 -1.55 10.27
N ILE A 104 -14.33 -0.51 9.94
CA ILE A 104 -14.37 0.74 10.71
C ILE A 104 -15.20 0.56 11.99
N ALA A 105 -16.36 -0.08 11.93
CA ALA A 105 -17.25 -0.25 13.08
C ALA A 105 -16.61 -1.10 14.18
N ASP A 106 -15.90 -2.17 13.79
CA ASP A 106 -15.21 -3.08 14.71
C ASP A 106 -13.79 -2.57 15.06
N ALA A 107 -13.38 -1.41 14.52
CA ALA A 107 -12.06 -0.82 14.69
C ALA A 107 -10.92 -1.82 14.45
N LEU A 108 -11.03 -2.57 13.34
CA LEU A 108 -10.08 -3.61 13.00
C LEU A 108 -8.66 -3.06 12.86
N THR A 109 -7.69 -3.82 13.34
CA THR A 109 -6.28 -3.45 13.31
C THR A 109 -5.46 -4.63 12.80
N VAL A 110 -4.21 -4.39 12.42
CA VAL A 110 -3.31 -5.49 12.05
C VAL A 110 -3.12 -6.50 13.20
N GLN A 111 -3.17 -6.03 14.46
CA GLN A 111 -3.07 -6.90 15.62
C GLN A 111 -4.29 -7.83 15.72
N SER A 112 -5.51 -7.26 15.66
CA SER A 112 -6.76 -8.02 15.84
C SER A 112 -7.17 -8.85 14.62
N THR A 113 -6.49 -8.71 13.50
CA THR A 113 -6.75 -9.45 12.26
C THR A 113 -5.56 -10.31 11.83
N PHE A 114 -4.53 -9.68 11.25
CA PHE A 114 -3.40 -10.40 10.66
C PHE A 114 -2.56 -11.15 11.72
N LEU A 115 -2.17 -10.49 12.81
CA LEU A 115 -1.33 -11.13 13.84
C LEU A 115 -2.08 -12.15 14.67
N GLU A 116 -3.42 -12.07 14.75
CA GLU A 116 -4.25 -13.12 15.34
C GLU A 116 -4.62 -14.24 14.34
N GLY A 117 -4.07 -14.21 13.12
CA GLY A 117 -4.34 -15.23 12.10
C GLY A 117 -5.76 -15.20 11.54
N LYS A 118 -6.48 -14.07 11.66
CA LYS A 118 -7.85 -13.90 11.14
C LYS A 118 -7.90 -13.41 9.70
N CYS A 119 -6.75 -13.06 9.11
CA CYS A 119 -6.62 -12.85 7.68
C CYS A 119 -5.25 -13.28 7.16
N ALA A 120 -5.22 -13.72 5.91
CA ALA A 120 -3.99 -14.19 5.27
C ALA A 120 -3.11 -13.04 4.79
N MET A 121 -3.70 -11.90 4.44
CA MET A 121 -2.98 -10.73 3.93
C MET A 121 -3.47 -9.45 4.61
N PHE A 122 -2.56 -8.45 4.68
CA PHE A 122 -2.88 -7.12 5.15
C PHE A 122 -2.25 -6.06 4.22
N GLY A 123 -3.04 -5.10 3.78
CA GLY A 123 -2.70 -4.19 2.70
C GLY A 123 -1.83 -2.98 3.06
N ILE A 124 -1.00 -3.01 4.13
CA ILE A 124 -0.21 -1.85 4.56
C ILE A 124 1.20 -2.23 4.99
N PHE A 125 2.20 -1.87 4.16
CA PHE A 125 3.62 -2.17 4.40
C PHE A 125 4.15 -1.64 5.75
N SER A 126 3.80 -0.44 6.16
CA SER A 126 4.32 0.17 7.40
C SER A 126 3.99 -0.64 8.67
N GLN A 127 3.05 -1.58 8.59
CA GLN A 127 2.67 -2.45 9.69
C GLN A 127 3.61 -3.66 9.86
N LEU A 128 4.54 -3.90 8.93
CA LEU A 128 5.60 -4.90 9.07
C LEU A 128 6.35 -4.77 10.41
N ARG A 129 6.50 -3.54 10.93
CA ARG A 129 7.09 -3.29 12.25
C ARG A 129 6.45 -4.08 13.39
N LEU A 130 5.16 -4.43 13.29
CA LEU A 130 4.46 -5.19 14.31
C LEU A 130 4.75 -6.69 14.17
N ALA A 131 4.86 -7.18 12.93
CA ALA A 131 5.28 -8.55 12.67
C ALA A 131 6.75 -8.82 13.06
N MET A 132 7.59 -7.79 13.08
CA MET A 132 8.99 -7.88 13.55
C MET A 132 9.13 -7.86 15.08
N ASP A 133 8.12 -7.42 15.82
CA ASP A 133 8.14 -7.28 17.28
C ASP A 133 7.30 -8.38 17.94
N THR A 134 7.80 -9.61 17.88
CA THR A 134 7.12 -10.80 18.44
C THR A 134 7.08 -10.83 19.96
N GLU A 135 7.86 -9.99 20.66
CA GLU A 135 7.76 -9.85 22.13
C GLU A 135 6.49 -9.09 22.52
N THR A 136 6.17 -8.02 21.81
CA THR A 136 4.98 -7.19 22.06
C THR A 136 3.74 -7.75 21.37
N TYR A 137 3.92 -8.33 20.18
CA TYR A 137 2.85 -8.87 19.32
C TYR A 137 3.13 -10.34 18.97
N PRO A 138 2.97 -11.27 19.94
CA PRO A 138 3.31 -12.67 19.75
C PRO A 138 2.45 -13.32 18.67
N HIS A 139 3.11 -13.98 17.71
CA HIS A 139 2.53 -14.83 16.68
C HIS A 139 3.57 -15.87 16.26
N ASP A 140 3.15 -16.95 15.63
CA ASP A 140 3.97 -18.12 15.32
C ASP A 140 4.14 -18.41 13.83
N PHE A 141 3.66 -17.51 12.96
CA PHE A 141 3.79 -17.63 11.51
C PHE A 141 4.84 -16.66 10.95
N THR A 142 5.32 -16.96 9.75
CA THR A 142 6.24 -16.11 9.00
C THR A 142 5.47 -15.09 8.14
N THR A 143 5.84 -13.81 8.26
CA THR A 143 5.30 -12.72 7.43
C THR A 143 6.15 -12.55 6.18
N ALA A 144 5.56 -12.70 5.00
CA ALA A 144 6.18 -12.39 3.71
C ALA A 144 5.59 -11.11 3.12
N LEU A 145 6.39 -10.42 2.32
CA LEU A 145 5.94 -9.26 1.54
C LEU A 145 5.82 -9.64 0.07
N ILE A 146 4.71 -9.24 -0.51
CA ILE A 146 4.41 -9.49 -1.92
C ILE A 146 3.91 -8.20 -2.57
N PRO A 147 4.12 -8.01 -3.88
CA PRO A 147 3.63 -6.82 -4.57
C PRO A 147 2.11 -6.77 -4.60
N PHE A 148 1.55 -5.55 -4.69
CA PHE A 148 0.14 -5.37 -4.97
C PHE A 148 -0.18 -5.86 -6.39
N PRO A 149 -1.34 -6.51 -6.63
CA PRO A 149 -1.67 -7.03 -7.96
C PRO A 149 -1.91 -5.91 -8.98
N VAL A 150 -1.74 -6.21 -10.25
CA VAL A 150 -2.02 -5.31 -11.38
C VAL A 150 -3.23 -5.79 -12.18
N PRO A 151 -3.90 -4.93 -12.99
CA PRO A 151 -5.10 -5.30 -13.71
C PRO A 151 -4.94 -6.53 -14.64
N SER A 152 -3.82 -6.60 -15.36
CA SER A 152 -3.52 -7.70 -16.31
C SER A 152 -2.03 -7.77 -16.58
N GLU A 153 -1.60 -8.80 -17.33
CA GLU A 153 -0.22 -8.99 -17.81
C GLU A 153 0.32 -7.79 -18.63
N ASP A 154 -0.55 -6.98 -19.22
CA ASP A 154 -0.14 -5.76 -19.93
C ASP A 154 0.48 -4.72 -19.00
N TYR A 155 0.28 -4.87 -17.70
CA TYR A 155 0.85 -4.03 -16.64
C TYR A 155 1.97 -4.73 -15.85
N ALA A 156 2.53 -5.83 -16.35
CA ALA A 156 3.55 -6.63 -15.65
C ALA A 156 4.80 -5.81 -15.25
N GLU A 157 5.15 -4.77 -16.02
CA GLU A 157 6.25 -3.87 -15.68
C GLU A 157 6.03 -3.12 -14.35
N PHE A 158 4.81 -3.10 -13.83
CA PHE A 158 4.42 -2.41 -12.60
C PHE A 158 4.32 -3.34 -11.38
N TYR A 159 4.54 -4.65 -11.51
CA TYR A 159 4.45 -5.60 -10.40
C TYR A 159 5.29 -5.24 -9.18
N THR A 160 6.37 -4.55 -9.40
CA THR A 160 7.31 -4.16 -8.34
C THR A 160 7.14 -2.73 -7.88
N GLN A 161 6.13 -2.04 -8.38
CA GLN A 161 5.85 -0.63 -8.06
C GLN A 161 4.91 -0.43 -6.86
N ASP A 162 4.92 -1.30 -5.89
CA ASP A 162 4.25 -1.10 -4.61
C ASP A 162 4.61 0.23 -3.91
N GLN A 163 5.45 1.00 -4.55
CA GLN A 163 6.10 2.20 -4.04
C GLN A 163 5.72 3.47 -4.75
N ALA A 164 4.73 3.45 -5.60
CA ALA A 164 4.31 4.66 -6.29
C ALA A 164 3.91 5.78 -5.32
N ASN A 165 3.61 5.43 -4.09
CA ASN A 165 3.46 6.36 -3.01
C ASN A 165 4.75 6.57 -2.25
N TYR A 166 5.51 7.53 -2.68
CA TYR A 166 6.49 8.16 -1.82
C TYR A 166 5.80 8.98 -0.73
N SER A 167 5.13 8.34 0.19
CA SER A 167 4.87 8.91 1.50
C SER A 167 6.12 8.71 2.36
N GLY A 168 7.24 9.27 1.92
CA GLY A 168 8.47 9.23 2.67
C GLY A 168 8.40 10.14 3.88
N ASP A 169 9.02 9.72 4.97
CA ASP A 169 9.27 10.64 6.09
C ASP A 169 10.36 11.63 5.65
N PHE A 170 10.02 12.90 5.55
CA PHE A 170 10.95 13.93 5.12
C PHE A 170 11.63 14.60 6.30
N MET A 171 12.95 14.77 6.20
CA MET A 171 13.68 15.62 7.12
C MET A 171 13.78 17.04 6.55
N CYS A 172 13.22 18.01 7.26
CA CYS A 172 13.23 19.41 6.87
C CYS A 172 14.18 20.20 7.75
N ILE A 173 14.95 21.11 7.14
CA ILE A 173 15.82 22.05 7.84
C ILE A 173 15.12 23.43 7.83
N SER A 174 14.87 24.00 9.00
CA SER A 174 14.29 25.33 9.10
C SER A 174 15.13 26.38 8.36
N ALA A 175 14.50 27.16 7.49
CA ALA A 175 15.17 28.26 6.79
C ALA A 175 15.72 29.34 7.73
N SER A 176 15.12 29.49 8.92
CA SER A 176 15.49 30.48 9.93
C SER A 176 16.56 29.98 10.92
N THR A 177 17.01 28.71 10.84
CA THR A 177 18.05 28.23 11.78
C THR A 177 19.35 29.02 11.64
N PRO A 178 19.98 29.44 12.74
CA PRO A 178 21.32 30.04 12.70
C PRO A 178 22.43 28.99 12.51
N TYR A 179 22.11 27.68 12.58
CA TYR A 179 23.06 26.57 12.53
C TYR A 179 22.90 25.73 11.25
N LYS A 180 22.80 26.36 10.09
CA LYS A 180 22.49 25.67 8.83
C LYS A 180 23.48 24.57 8.49
N GLU A 181 24.78 24.83 8.63
CA GLU A 181 25.84 23.86 8.34
C GLU A 181 25.72 22.60 9.21
N ALA A 182 25.56 22.80 10.54
CA ALA A 182 25.39 21.68 11.46
C ALA A 182 24.11 20.88 11.20
N ALA A 183 23.02 21.56 10.84
CA ALA A 183 21.77 20.91 10.48
C ALA A 183 21.90 20.09 9.18
N CYS A 184 22.61 20.60 8.19
CA CYS A 184 22.89 19.87 6.95
C CYS A 184 23.79 18.66 7.21
N GLU A 185 24.82 18.78 8.05
CA GLU A 185 25.70 17.66 8.43
C GLU A 185 24.92 16.58 9.19
N PHE A 186 24.04 16.96 10.12
CA PHE A 186 23.18 16.02 10.81
C PHE A 186 22.24 15.30 9.84
N ALA A 187 21.57 16.04 8.93
CA ALA A 187 20.69 15.45 7.93
C ALA A 187 21.43 14.45 7.03
N ARG A 188 22.66 14.80 6.60
CA ARG A 188 23.51 13.91 5.81
C ARG A 188 23.87 12.64 6.56
N TRP A 189 24.35 12.77 7.79
CA TRP A 189 24.67 11.65 8.65
C TRP A 189 23.45 10.74 8.86
N TYR A 190 22.30 11.33 9.16
CA TYR A 190 21.06 10.59 9.40
C TYR A 190 20.66 9.75 8.18
N ILE A 191 20.65 10.35 6.99
CA ILE A 191 20.29 9.67 5.74
C ILE A 191 21.30 8.57 5.39
N GLN A 192 22.58 8.78 5.67
CA GLN A 192 23.68 7.89 5.29
C GLN A 192 23.92 6.73 6.28
N GLY A 193 23.09 6.55 7.26
CA GLY A 193 23.17 5.42 8.19
C GLY A 193 22.71 5.71 9.62
N GLY A 194 22.59 6.97 10.02
CA GLY A 194 22.16 7.33 11.36
C GLY A 194 20.72 6.87 11.69
N MET A 195 19.92 6.59 10.65
CA MET A 195 18.56 6.07 10.82
C MET A 195 18.49 4.54 10.95
N THR A 196 19.58 3.80 10.86
CA THR A 196 19.59 2.32 10.98
C THR A 196 18.76 1.78 12.13
N PRO A 197 18.72 2.37 13.35
CA PRO A 197 17.86 1.89 14.43
C PRO A 197 16.36 1.95 14.13
N LEU A 198 15.93 2.77 13.14
CA LEU A 198 14.53 2.88 12.74
C LEU A 198 14.07 1.77 11.81
N ILE A 199 14.95 0.91 11.34
CA ILE A 199 14.61 -0.27 10.54
C ILE A 199 13.61 -1.16 11.31
N LYS A 200 13.77 -1.29 12.63
CA LYS A 200 12.80 -1.98 13.50
C LYS A 200 11.38 -1.37 13.46
N ALA A 201 11.28 -0.12 13.06
CA ALA A 201 10.01 0.57 12.85
C ALA A 201 9.56 0.53 11.38
N ALA A 202 10.09 -0.39 10.57
CA ALA A 202 9.89 -0.49 9.12
C ALA A 202 10.16 0.85 8.39
N ARG A 203 11.23 1.55 8.80
CA ARG A 203 11.72 2.78 8.15
C ARG A 203 13.05 2.46 7.47
N TYR A 204 13.05 2.52 6.16
CA TYR A 204 14.22 2.15 5.34
C TYR A 204 14.84 3.39 4.71
N PRO A 205 16.18 3.45 4.60
CA PRO A 205 16.85 4.58 3.96
C PRO A 205 16.58 4.60 2.45
N LEU A 206 16.30 5.80 1.92
CA LEU A 206 16.09 6.04 0.49
C LEU A 206 17.36 6.49 -0.23
N TRP A 207 18.49 6.55 0.45
CA TRP A 207 19.76 6.93 -0.16
C TRP A 207 20.30 5.80 -1.04
N LEU A 208 20.58 6.09 -2.31
CA LEU A 208 21.05 5.09 -3.29
C LEU A 208 22.42 4.46 -2.93
N GLY A 209 23.19 5.08 -2.05
CA GLY A 209 24.44 4.52 -1.53
C GLY A 209 24.26 3.65 -0.27
N THR A 210 23.04 3.31 0.09
CA THR A 210 22.75 2.43 1.23
C THR A 210 23.24 1.03 0.94
N ASP A 211 23.96 0.44 1.89
CA ASP A 211 24.29 -0.97 1.89
C ASP A 211 23.04 -1.78 2.26
N MET A 212 22.31 -2.24 1.24
CA MET A 212 21.05 -2.98 1.44
C MET A 212 21.27 -4.36 2.05
N ASP A 213 22.42 -4.99 1.81
CA ASP A 213 22.75 -6.28 2.41
C ASP A 213 22.88 -6.11 3.93
N ALA A 214 23.57 -5.06 4.39
CA ALA A 214 23.66 -4.76 5.82
C ALA A 214 22.30 -4.42 6.45
N ILE A 215 21.38 -3.81 5.70
CA ILE A 215 20.00 -3.57 6.15
C ILE A 215 19.24 -4.88 6.31
N LEU A 216 19.33 -5.77 5.33
CA LEU A 216 18.67 -7.07 5.34
C LEU A 216 19.20 -7.96 6.47
N ASP A 217 20.53 -8.00 6.67
CA ASP A 217 21.15 -8.68 7.79
C ASP A 217 20.64 -8.16 9.14
N TYR A 218 20.45 -6.85 9.26
CA TYR A 218 19.91 -6.25 10.47
C TYR A 218 18.44 -6.66 10.71
N VAL A 219 17.61 -6.72 9.66
CA VAL A 219 16.23 -7.21 9.75
C VAL A 219 16.22 -8.67 10.18
N GLU A 220 16.99 -9.53 9.53
CA GLU A 220 17.10 -10.95 9.84
C GLU A 220 17.49 -11.19 11.30
N GLN A 221 18.52 -10.49 11.79
CA GLN A 221 18.93 -10.56 13.19
C GLN A 221 17.88 -10.04 14.18
N SER A 222 17.03 -9.11 13.75
CA SER A 222 16.04 -8.46 14.62
C SER A 222 14.70 -9.18 14.64
N ALA A 223 14.27 -9.72 13.51
CA ALA A 223 12.98 -10.36 13.30
C ALA A 223 13.05 -11.89 13.41
N GLY A 224 14.23 -12.50 13.24
CA GLY A 224 14.38 -13.96 13.21
C GLY A 224 13.45 -14.56 12.14
N ASP A 225 12.78 -15.66 12.51
CA ASP A 225 11.90 -16.40 11.60
C ASP A 225 10.53 -15.73 11.39
N SER A 226 10.24 -14.59 12.05
CA SER A 226 8.95 -13.92 11.92
C SER A 226 8.77 -13.17 10.59
N VAL A 227 9.85 -12.96 9.83
CA VAL A 227 9.82 -12.30 8.53
C VAL A 227 10.59 -13.10 7.49
N ASP A 228 9.99 -13.32 6.34
CA ASP A 228 10.62 -13.92 5.17
C ASP A 228 11.58 -12.91 4.52
N ILE A 229 12.87 -13.08 4.79
CA ILE A 229 13.92 -12.19 4.30
C ILE A 229 14.06 -12.25 2.78
N ASP A 230 13.75 -13.37 2.15
CA ASP A 230 13.82 -13.50 0.69
C ASP A 230 12.73 -12.65 0.02
N SER A 231 11.57 -12.49 0.66
CA SER A 231 10.54 -11.55 0.20
C SER A 231 11.01 -10.09 0.25
N LEU A 232 11.73 -9.72 1.30
CA LEU A 232 12.33 -8.38 1.42
C LEU A 232 13.46 -8.16 0.40
N LYS A 233 14.32 -9.15 0.18
CA LYS A 233 15.36 -9.09 -0.86
C LYS A 233 14.75 -8.86 -2.22
N HIS A 234 13.68 -9.58 -2.53
CA HIS A 234 12.93 -9.43 -3.78
C HIS A 234 12.38 -8.01 -3.93
N LEU A 235 11.71 -7.53 -2.90
CA LEU A 235 11.16 -6.18 -2.84
C LEU A 235 12.22 -5.09 -3.04
N PHE A 236 13.43 -5.25 -2.48
CA PHE A 236 14.51 -4.26 -2.56
C PHE A 236 15.46 -4.45 -3.74
N SER A 237 15.45 -5.60 -4.43
CA SER A 237 16.34 -5.88 -5.57
C SER A 237 15.92 -5.20 -6.88
N THR A 238 14.68 -4.74 -6.95
CA THR A 238 14.12 -4.13 -8.15
C THR A 238 14.70 -2.74 -8.37
N ASP A 239 15.20 -2.47 -9.58
CA ASP A 239 15.62 -1.12 -9.98
C ASP A 239 14.42 -0.19 -10.07
N ARG A 240 14.27 0.67 -9.07
CA ARG A 240 13.16 1.62 -8.91
C ARG A 240 13.47 3.00 -9.45
N SER A 241 14.66 3.21 -9.97
CA SER A 241 15.11 4.53 -10.42
C SER A 241 14.30 5.08 -11.59
N SER A 242 13.69 4.21 -12.40
CA SER A 242 12.88 4.57 -13.55
C SER A 242 11.40 4.87 -13.23
N TYR A 243 10.94 4.59 -12.01
CA TYR A 243 9.53 4.60 -11.65
C TYR A 243 9.17 5.65 -10.58
N ILE A 244 9.91 6.71 -10.49
CA ILE A 244 9.55 7.82 -9.61
C ILE A 244 8.25 8.43 -10.13
N LYS A 245 7.15 8.21 -9.41
CA LYS A 245 5.87 8.88 -9.64
C LYS A 245 6.13 10.39 -9.67
N LYS A 246 5.79 11.01 -10.78
CA LYS A 246 5.83 12.45 -10.89
C LYS A 246 4.75 13.01 -9.97
N SER A 247 5.15 13.57 -8.85
CA SER A 247 4.20 14.27 -8.00
C SER A 247 3.79 15.55 -8.71
N TYR A 248 2.55 15.63 -9.16
CA TYR A 248 2.00 16.88 -9.64
C TYR A 248 1.76 17.81 -8.45
N VAL A 249 2.53 18.87 -8.37
CA VAL A 249 2.31 19.91 -7.35
C VAL A 249 1.24 20.86 -7.89
N ASN A 250 0.03 20.69 -7.40
CA ASN A 250 -1.11 21.57 -7.66
C ASN A 250 -1.62 22.10 -6.32
N ASP A 251 -1.90 23.39 -6.24
CA ASP A 251 -2.41 24.06 -5.02
C ASP A 251 -3.77 23.50 -4.58
N LYS A 252 -4.51 22.89 -5.50
CA LYS A 252 -5.81 22.22 -5.25
C LYS A 252 -5.68 20.71 -4.98
N GLY A 253 -4.46 20.17 -4.94
CA GLY A 253 -4.21 18.73 -4.81
C GLY A 253 -4.88 18.08 -3.60
N GLY A 254 -4.90 18.76 -2.46
CA GLY A 254 -5.58 18.26 -1.25
C GLY A 254 -7.10 18.22 -1.39
N GLU A 255 -7.69 19.21 -2.06
CA GLU A 255 -9.13 19.25 -2.33
C GLU A 255 -9.54 18.20 -3.36
N LEU A 256 -8.72 18.01 -4.41
CA LEU A 256 -8.91 16.96 -5.41
C LEU A 256 -8.86 15.56 -4.76
N ALA A 257 -7.89 15.30 -3.89
CA ALA A 257 -7.82 14.04 -3.15
C ALA A 257 -9.08 13.84 -2.29
N THR A 258 -9.56 14.88 -1.60
CA THR A 258 -10.78 14.81 -0.81
C THR A 258 -11.99 14.43 -1.68
N ILE A 259 -12.14 15.04 -2.86
CA ILE A 259 -13.23 14.72 -3.80
C ILE A 259 -13.19 13.24 -4.21
N LEU A 260 -12.02 12.72 -4.59
CA LEU A 260 -11.88 11.32 -4.98
C LEU A 260 -12.19 10.37 -3.82
N HIS A 261 -11.72 10.70 -2.62
CA HIS A 261 -11.98 9.89 -1.43
C HIS A 261 -13.46 9.85 -1.05
N GLU A 262 -14.20 10.96 -1.15
CA GLU A 262 -15.63 11.00 -0.88
C GLU A 262 -16.41 10.10 -1.85
N GLU A 263 -16.13 10.18 -3.15
CA GLU A 263 -16.82 9.33 -4.15
C GLU A 263 -16.39 7.85 -4.04
N TRP A 264 -15.15 7.59 -3.61
CA TRP A 264 -14.71 6.25 -3.25
C TRP A 264 -15.51 5.67 -2.06
N GLU A 265 -15.67 6.45 -0.97
CA GLU A 265 -16.46 6.03 0.18
C GLU A 265 -17.91 5.78 -0.21
N ASP A 266 -18.53 6.68 -0.98
CA ASP A 266 -19.91 6.53 -1.47
C ASP A 266 -20.06 5.25 -2.31
N PHE A 267 -19.10 4.89 -3.12
CA PHE A 267 -19.08 3.64 -3.87
C PHE A 267 -18.93 2.42 -2.95
N MET A 268 -18.00 2.45 -2.01
CA MET A 268 -17.78 1.33 -1.10
C MET A 268 -18.96 1.07 -0.17
N TYR A 269 -19.69 2.11 0.26
CA TYR A 269 -20.93 2.00 1.03
C TYR A 269 -22.16 1.68 0.17
N GLY A 270 -22.01 1.60 -1.15
CA GLY A 270 -23.14 1.32 -2.08
C GLY A 270 -24.11 2.49 -2.27
N VAL A 271 -23.74 3.70 -1.87
CA VAL A 271 -24.50 4.95 -2.16
C VAL A 271 -24.42 5.27 -3.64
N THR A 272 -23.26 5.12 -4.24
CA THR A 272 -23.05 5.17 -5.70
C THR A 272 -22.95 3.73 -6.22
N PRO A 273 -23.81 3.32 -7.18
CA PRO A 273 -23.98 1.91 -7.51
C PRO A 273 -22.83 1.30 -8.35
N THR A 274 -22.06 2.11 -9.10
CA THR A 274 -20.98 1.61 -9.96
C THR A 274 -19.72 2.44 -9.84
N ALA A 275 -18.57 1.80 -10.11
CA ALA A 275 -17.29 2.47 -10.12
C ALA A 275 -17.23 3.59 -11.18
N GLU A 276 -17.80 3.36 -12.36
CA GLU A 276 -17.84 4.35 -13.43
C GLU A 276 -18.63 5.60 -13.00
N GLU A 277 -19.75 5.42 -12.30
CA GLU A 277 -20.55 6.56 -11.81
C GLU A 277 -19.81 7.34 -10.73
N ALA A 278 -19.15 6.66 -9.79
CA ALA A 278 -18.34 7.29 -8.75
C ALA A 278 -17.17 8.10 -9.34
N LEU A 279 -16.42 7.48 -10.24
CA LEU A 279 -15.27 8.13 -10.89
C LEU A 279 -15.69 9.28 -11.79
N LYS A 280 -16.84 9.16 -12.48
CA LYS A 280 -17.40 10.25 -13.24
C LYS A 280 -17.79 11.43 -12.35
N LYS A 281 -18.48 11.19 -11.21
CA LYS A 281 -18.82 12.24 -10.24
C LYS A 281 -17.55 12.92 -9.71
N ALA A 282 -16.53 12.13 -9.34
CA ALA A 282 -15.26 12.67 -8.89
C ALA A 282 -14.62 13.56 -9.97
N THR A 283 -14.58 13.09 -11.21
CA THR A 283 -14.03 13.83 -12.34
C THR A 283 -14.79 15.16 -12.62
N ASP A 284 -16.11 15.12 -12.64
CA ASP A 284 -16.94 16.30 -12.87
C ASP A 284 -16.75 17.35 -11.75
N ARG A 285 -16.73 16.92 -10.49
CA ARG A 285 -16.47 17.78 -9.33
C ARG A 285 -15.06 18.37 -9.36
N GLY A 286 -14.06 17.54 -9.63
CA GLY A 286 -12.67 17.97 -9.67
C GLY A 286 -12.38 18.90 -10.84
N ASN A 287 -12.94 18.66 -12.03
CA ASN A 287 -12.81 19.57 -13.16
C ASN A 287 -13.50 20.92 -12.90
N THR A 288 -14.61 20.93 -12.16
CA THR A 288 -15.25 22.19 -11.72
C THR A 288 -14.30 22.96 -10.80
N LEU A 289 -13.70 22.31 -9.84
CA LEU A 289 -12.70 22.92 -8.94
C LEU A 289 -11.51 23.47 -9.72
N LEU A 290 -10.98 22.74 -10.70
CA LEU A 290 -9.84 23.18 -11.52
C LEU A 290 -10.15 24.39 -12.42
N ALA A 291 -11.43 24.66 -12.74
CA ALA A 291 -11.86 25.78 -13.54
C ALA A 291 -11.98 27.11 -12.77
N GLU A 292 -11.99 27.05 -11.43
CA GLU A 292 -12.01 28.23 -10.53
C GLU A 292 -10.61 28.84 -10.38
#